data_8796d7e6f35331dc526a476733312c85
#
_entry.id   8796d7e6f35331dc526a476733312c85
#
_cell.length_a   1.000
_cell.length_b   1.000
_cell.length_c   1.000
_cell.angle_alpha   90.00
_cell.angle_beta   90.00
_cell.angle_gamma   90.00
#
_symmetry.space_group_name_H-M   'P 1'
#
loop_
_entity.id
_entity.type
_entity.pdbx_description
1 polymer ?
#
loop_
_entity_poly.entity_id
_entity_poly.type
_entity_poly.pdbx_seq_one_letter_code
_entity_poly.pdbx_strand_id
1 'polypeptide(L)'
;VRNSLVSGQAPFALILGCIDSRVPPELVFDQGLGDLMTVRSAGEVLDEAVLGSIAYGVLELGIPLVVVLGHQSCGAVAAAVHAEETGEHLPAHIQYVADQIRPAIDHAHHGPARVDATVSAQVRLVRDRLAREADLAAQVAAGKLAVVGARYELNTQLVHRID
;
A
#
# COMPACT_ATOMS: atom_id res chain seq x y z
N VAL A 1 -15.84 12.64 -21.78
CA VAL A 1 -15.01 12.18 -20.64
C VAL A 1 -13.98 13.21 -20.24
N ARG A 2 -13.20 13.76 -21.19
CA ARG A 2 -12.13 14.73 -20.91
C ARG A 2 -12.64 16.01 -20.22
N ASN A 3 -13.76 16.55 -20.69
CA ASN A 3 -14.32 17.80 -20.15
C ASN A 3 -14.89 17.63 -18.73
N SER A 4 -15.44 16.47 -18.41
CA SER A 4 -15.97 16.19 -17.07
C SER A 4 -14.86 16.09 -16.02
N LEU A 5 -13.65 15.67 -16.42
CA LEU A 5 -12.49 15.59 -15.51
C LEU A 5 -11.88 16.97 -15.23
N VAL A 6 -12.11 17.97 -16.07
CA VAL A 6 -11.62 19.33 -15.80
C VAL A 6 -12.32 19.94 -14.58
N SER A 7 -13.62 19.68 -14.43
CA SER A 7 -14.43 20.28 -13.37
C SER A 7 -14.42 19.50 -12.04
N GLY A 8 -13.88 18.30 -12.02
CA GLY A 8 -13.82 17.50 -10.82
C GLY A 8 -13.38 16.07 -11.04
N GLN A 9 -13.37 15.29 -9.96
CA GLN A 9 -13.02 13.89 -9.98
C GLN A 9 -13.96 13.11 -9.04
N ALA A 10 -14.21 11.85 -9.38
CA ALA A 10 -15.02 10.94 -8.58
C ALA A 10 -14.44 9.52 -8.65
N PRO A 11 -13.23 9.29 -8.14
CA PRO A 11 -12.63 7.96 -8.14
C PRO A 11 -13.45 7.00 -7.27
N PHE A 12 -13.56 5.73 -7.68
CA PHE A 12 -14.32 4.74 -6.91
C PHE A 12 -13.48 4.00 -5.88
N ALA A 13 -12.15 4.11 -5.96
CA ALA A 13 -11.23 3.48 -5.02
C ALA A 13 -9.94 4.27 -4.90
N LEU A 14 -9.29 4.12 -3.75
CA LEU A 14 -7.93 4.61 -3.52
C LEU A 14 -7.01 3.41 -3.35
N ILE A 15 -5.91 3.41 -4.09
CA ILE A 15 -4.89 2.37 -4.01
C ILE A 15 -3.66 2.95 -3.32
N LEU A 16 -3.27 2.38 -2.20
CA LEU A 16 -1.96 2.62 -1.59
C LEU A 16 -1.00 1.53 -2.07
N GLY A 17 -0.12 1.89 -2.98
CA GLY A 17 0.81 0.95 -3.60
C GLY A 17 2.27 1.31 -3.37
N CYS A 18 3.15 0.46 -3.87
CA CYS A 18 4.59 0.68 -3.87
C CYS A 18 5.01 1.60 -5.02
N ILE A 19 6.19 2.20 -4.89
CA ILE A 19 6.80 2.99 -5.97
C ILE A 19 7.40 2.13 -7.09
N ASP A 20 7.38 0.82 -6.96
CA ASP A 20 7.95 -0.11 -7.95
C ASP A 20 7.38 0.15 -9.34
N SER A 21 8.27 0.40 -10.31
CA SER A 21 7.87 0.77 -11.67
C SER A 21 7.08 -0.30 -12.41
N ARG A 22 7.14 -1.54 -11.92
CA ARG A 22 6.46 -2.69 -12.52
C ARG A 22 5.01 -2.84 -12.05
N VAL A 23 4.58 -2.01 -11.07
CA VAL A 23 3.27 -2.16 -10.40
C VAL A 23 2.49 -0.84 -10.41
N PRO A 24 2.26 -0.21 -11.57
CA PRO A 24 1.41 0.98 -11.63
C PRO A 24 -0.07 0.59 -11.43
N PRO A 25 -0.75 1.12 -10.41
CA PRO A 25 -2.09 0.65 -10.06
C PRO A 25 -3.12 0.72 -11.19
N GLU A 26 -3.09 1.78 -11.98
CA GLU A 26 -4.05 1.95 -13.08
C GLU A 26 -3.91 0.85 -14.14
N LEU A 27 -2.68 0.41 -14.42
CA LEU A 27 -2.45 -0.69 -15.35
C LEU A 27 -2.76 -2.04 -14.72
N VAL A 28 -2.38 -2.22 -13.45
CA VAL A 28 -2.63 -3.47 -12.72
C VAL A 28 -4.13 -3.78 -12.66
N PHE A 29 -4.96 -2.76 -12.45
CA PHE A 29 -6.41 -2.91 -12.33
C PHE A 29 -7.17 -2.58 -13.62
N ASP A 30 -6.46 -2.30 -14.73
CA ASP A 30 -7.06 -1.97 -16.03
C ASP A 30 -8.10 -0.84 -15.92
N GLN A 31 -7.68 0.28 -15.32
CA GLN A 31 -8.54 1.43 -15.10
C GLN A 31 -8.05 2.66 -15.87
N GLY A 32 -8.99 3.57 -16.14
CA GLY A 32 -8.72 4.79 -16.89
C GLY A 32 -8.50 6.01 -16.02
N LEU A 33 -8.34 7.16 -16.68
CA LEU A 33 -8.13 8.44 -15.99
C LEU A 33 -9.33 8.77 -15.09
N GLY A 34 -9.05 9.12 -13.85
CA GLY A 34 -10.07 9.52 -12.87
C GLY A 34 -10.76 8.37 -12.14
N ASP A 35 -10.50 7.13 -12.52
CA ASP A 35 -11.14 5.96 -11.89
C ASP A 35 -10.56 5.65 -10.52
N LEU A 36 -9.25 5.75 -10.38
CA LEU A 36 -8.53 5.47 -9.15
C LEU A 36 -7.80 6.72 -8.64
N MET A 37 -7.83 6.93 -7.34
CA MET A 37 -6.87 7.78 -6.66
C MET A 37 -5.72 6.90 -6.19
N THR A 38 -4.48 7.29 -6.49
CA THR A 38 -3.32 6.47 -6.14
C THR A 38 -2.37 7.23 -5.24
N VAL A 39 -1.96 6.58 -4.16
CA VAL A 39 -0.89 7.03 -3.26
C VAL A 39 0.19 5.97 -3.29
N ARG A 40 1.44 6.36 -3.49
CA ARG A 40 2.55 5.41 -3.61
C ARG A 40 3.70 5.80 -2.71
N SER A 41 4.18 4.84 -1.94
CA SER A 41 5.39 4.94 -1.13
C SER A 41 6.14 3.61 -1.20
N ALA A 42 7.45 3.62 -0.96
CA ALA A 42 8.23 2.40 -0.96
C ALA A 42 7.67 1.42 0.09
N GLY A 43 7.32 0.20 -0.33
CA GLY A 43 6.76 -0.81 0.57
C GLY A 43 5.44 -0.43 1.23
N GLU A 44 4.64 0.45 0.64
CA GLU A 44 3.36 0.95 1.16
C GLU A 44 3.49 1.60 2.55
N VAL A 45 4.62 2.19 2.85
CA VAL A 45 4.93 2.78 4.14
C VAL A 45 4.03 3.98 4.41
N LEU A 46 3.52 4.08 5.63
CA LEU A 46 2.71 5.20 6.09
C LEU A 46 3.59 6.29 6.68
N ASP A 47 3.29 7.53 6.29
CA ASP A 47 3.79 8.74 6.93
C ASP A 47 2.69 9.79 6.94
N GLU A 48 2.97 10.99 7.45
CA GLU A 48 1.95 12.05 7.55
C GLU A 48 1.37 12.44 6.18
N ALA A 49 2.21 12.51 5.14
CA ALA A 49 1.75 12.89 3.81
C ALA A 49 0.87 11.81 3.18
N VAL A 50 1.26 10.55 3.36
CA VAL A 50 0.47 9.39 2.90
C VAL A 50 -0.87 9.34 3.63
N LEU A 51 -0.86 9.46 4.96
CA LEU A 51 -2.09 9.46 5.76
C LEU A 51 -3.01 10.62 5.40
N GLY A 52 -2.47 11.82 5.24
CA GLY A 52 -3.24 13.00 4.84
C GLY A 52 -3.84 12.86 3.44
N SER A 53 -3.10 12.27 2.52
CA SER A 53 -3.58 12.02 1.15
C SER A 53 -4.73 11.01 1.13
N ILE A 54 -4.62 9.94 1.92
CA ILE A 54 -5.69 8.95 2.05
C ILE A 54 -6.92 9.58 2.71
N ALA A 55 -6.72 10.34 3.80
CA ALA A 55 -7.82 11.02 4.48
C ALA A 55 -8.55 11.98 3.54
N TYR A 56 -7.82 12.72 2.70
CA TYR A 56 -8.42 13.59 1.70
C TYR A 56 -9.35 12.81 0.77
N GLY A 57 -8.87 11.69 0.22
CA GLY A 57 -9.69 10.86 -0.68
C GLY A 57 -10.95 10.33 0.00
N VAL A 58 -10.82 9.84 1.22
CA VAL A 58 -11.94 9.25 1.96
C VAL A 58 -12.90 10.31 2.48
N LEU A 59 -12.40 11.35 3.14
CA LEU A 59 -13.24 12.32 3.83
C LEU A 59 -13.80 13.39 2.90
N GLU A 60 -13.00 13.88 1.94
CA GLU A 60 -13.41 14.97 1.05
C GLU A 60 -14.08 14.46 -0.23
N LEU A 61 -13.63 13.34 -0.78
CA LEU A 61 -14.19 12.78 -2.02
C LEU A 61 -15.14 11.62 -1.78
N GLY A 62 -15.25 11.14 -0.56
CA GLY A 62 -16.16 10.04 -0.23
C GLY A 62 -15.77 8.69 -0.82
N ILE A 63 -14.49 8.45 -1.06
CA ILE A 63 -14.02 7.18 -1.62
C ILE A 63 -14.37 6.05 -0.66
N PRO A 64 -15.12 5.02 -1.12
CA PRO A 64 -15.63 3.98 -0.24
C PRO A 64 -14.68 2.78 -0.06
N LEU A 65 -13.57 2.73 -0.79
CA LEU A 65 -12.67 1.58 -0.82
C LEU A 65 -11.21 2.03 -0.86
N VAL A 66 -10.43 1.58 0.11
CA VAL A 66 -8.96 1.70 0.11
C VAL A 66 -8.37 0.31 -0.02
N VAL A 67 -7.50 0.13 -1.01
CA VAL A 67 -6.76 -1.12 -1.23
C VAL A 67 -5.28 -0.88 -0.91
N VAL A 68 -4.74 -1.61 0.04
CA VAL A 68 -3.30 -1.68 0.28
C VAL A 68 -2.73 -2.76 -0.64
N LEU A 69 -1.96 -2.34 -1.63
CA LEU A 69 -1.45 -3.21 -2.69
C LEU A 69 0.04 -3.46 -2.52
N GLY A 70 0.39 -4.64 -2.04
CA GLY A 70 1.76 -5.15 -2.08
C GLY A 70 2.05 -5.88 -3.38
N HIS A 71 3.28 -6.34 -3.54
CA HIS A 71 3.66 -7.07 -4.74
C HIS A 71 4.81 -8.02 -4.49
N GLN A 72 4.89 -9.03 -5.31
CA GLN A 72 6.01 -9.98 -5.36
C GLN A 72 7.33 -9.24 -5.60
N SER A 73 8.41 -9.73 -4.99
CA SER A 73 9.77 -9.22 -5.19
C SER A 73 9.93 -7.72 -4.87
N CYS A 74 9.34 -7.27 -3.76
CA CYS A 74 9.44 -5.88 -3.32
C CYS A 74 10.85 -5.56 -2.81
N GLY A 75 11.53 -4.63 -3.47
CA GLY A 75 12.87 -4.19 -3.09
C GLY A 75 12.93 -3.52 -1.72
N ALA A 76 11.90 -2.76 -1.34
CA ALA A 76 11.84 -2.11 -0.03
C ALA A 76 11.73 -3.15 1.10
N VAL A 77 10.92 -4.18 0.92
CA VAL A 77 10.81 -5.28 1.87
C VAL A 77 12.13 -6.06 1.97
N ALA A 78 12.75 -6.35 0.81
CA ALA A 78 14.06 -7.02 0.79
C ALA A 78 15.12 -6.22 1.53
N ALA A 79 15.14 -4.89 1.35
CA ALA A 79 16.08 -4.01 2.06
C ALA A 79 15.85 -4.02 3.56
N ALA A 80 14.60 -4.00 4.01
CA ALA A 80 14.26 -4.07 5.43
C ALA A 80 14.71 -5.40 6.06
N VAL A 81 14.46 -6.51 5.38
CA VAL A 81 14.88 -7.85 5.83
C VAL A 81 16.41 -7.93 5.90
N HIS A 82 17.11 -7.44 4.89
CA HIS A 82 18.58 -7.41 4.87
C HIS A 82 19.15 -6.60 6.02
N ALA A 83 18.61 -5.41 6.27
CA ALA A 83 19.06 -4.56 7.37
C ALA A 83 18.82 -5.23 8.72
N GLU A 84 17.70 -5.90 8.91
CA GLU A 84 17.40 -6.65 10.14
C GLU A 84 18.39 -7.81 10.36
N GLU A 85 18.67 -8.57 9.30
CA GLU A 85 19.55 -9.74 9.39
C GLU A 85 21.02 -9.38 9.59
N THR A 86 21.48 -8.29 8.99
CA THR A 86 22.90 -7.90 9.03
C THR A 86 23.22 -6.84 10.08
N GLY A 87 22.23 -6.13 10.59
CA GLY A 87 22.44 -4.95 11.42
C GLY A 87 22.97 -3.74 10.66
N GLU A 88 23.02 -3.81 9.33
CA GLU A 88 23.51 -2.72 8.48
C GLU A 88 22.57 -1.51 8.54
N HIS A 89 23.16 -0.32 8.68
CA HIS A 89 22.41 0.92 8.57
C HIS A 89 22.30 1.33 7.09
N LEU A 90 21.07 1.45 6.61
CA LEU A 90 20.83 1.80 5.22
C LEU A 90 21.06 3.29 4.96
N PRO A 91 21.49 3.67 3.74
CA PRO A 91 21.84 5.05 3.45
C PRO A 91 20.61 5.96 3.41
N ALA A 92 20.82 7.21 3.81
CA ALA A 92 19.84 8.30 3.74
C ALA A 92 18.50 7.90 4.40
N HIS A 93 17.39 8.35 3.82
CA HIS A 93 16.04 8.07 4.33
C HIS A 93 15.53 6.67 3.98
N ILE A 94 16.32 5.85 3.29
CA ILE A 94 15.99 4.43 3.06
C ILE A 94 15.87 3.71 4.41
N GLN A 95 16.67 4.10 5.39
CA GLN A 95 16.58 3.55 6.74
C GLN A 95 15.20 3.79 7.36
N TYR A 96 14.60 4.97 7.14
CA TYR A 96 13.23 5.25 7.60
C TYR A 96 12.23 4.26 7.02
N VAL A 97 12.31 3.98 5.71
CA VAL A 97 11.44 3.00 5.06
C VAL A 97 11.62 1.61 5.69
N ALA A 98 12.86 1.18 5.86
CA ALA A 98 13.17 -0.12 6.48
C ALA A 98 12.63 -0.21 7.91
N ASP A 99 12.79 0.86 8.71
CA ASP A 99 12.29 0.90 10.09
C ASP A 99 10.76 0.77 10.15
N GLN A 100 10.05 1.33 9.19
CA GLN A 100 8.59 1.21 9.11
C GLN A 100 8.13 -0.19 8.72
N ILE A 101 8.93 -0.92 7.93
CA ILE A 101 8.62 -2.30 7.50
C ILE A 101 9.03 -3.32 8.58
N ARG A 102 10.03 -3.01 9.39
CA ARG A 102 10.59 -3.95 10.39
C ARG A 102 9.53 -4.67 11.22
N PRO A 103 8.47 -4.02 11.74
CA PRO A 103 7.45 -4.73 12.54
C PRO A 103 6.72 -5.85 11.79
N ALA A 104 6.75 -5.84 10.45
CA ALA A 104 6.10 -6.84 9.63
C ALA A 104 7.00 -8.03 9.27
N ILE A 105 8.31 -7.97 9.58
CA ILE A 105 9.24 -9.02 9.16
C ILE A 105 8.84 -10.36 9.74
N ASP A 106 8.71 -11.35 8.84
CA ASP A 106 8.35 -12.72 9.19
C ASP A 106 9.61 -13.49 9.58
N HIS A 107 9.74 -13.82 10.87
CA HIS A 107 10.87 -14.57 11.42
C HIS A 107 10.67 -16.09 11.36
N ALA A 108 9.48 -16.56 10.97
CA ALA A 108 9.21 -18.00 10.84
C ALA A 108 9.80 -18.59 9.56
N HIS A 109 10.10 -17.75 8.57
CA HIS A 109 10.70 -18.14 7.30
C HIS A 109 12.15 -17.67 7.20
N HIS A 110 12.90 -18.21 6.25
CA HIS A 110 14.31 -17.87 6.01
C HIS A 110 14.55 -17.59 4.53
N GLY A 111 15.59 -16.81 4.21
CA GLY A 111 16.00 -16.50 2.85
C GLY A 111 14.90 -15.83 2.04
N PRO A 112 14.76 -16.16 0.75
CA PRO A 112 13.73 -15.57 -0.12
C PRO A 112 12.30 -15.77 0.40
N ALA A 113 12.02 -16.85 1.10
CA ALA A 113 10.71 -17.13 1.69
C ALA A 113 10.38 -16.10 2.79
N ARG A 114 11.37 -15.60 3.53
CA ARG A 114 11.16 -14.54 4.52
C ARG A 114 10.71 -13.24 3.84
N VAL A 115 11.39 -12.84 2.77
CA VAL A 115 11.01 -11.65 2.01
C VAL A 115 9.59 -11.80 1.47
N ASP A 116 9.28 -12.94 0.86
CA ASP A 116 7.97 -13.21 0.29
C ASP A 116 6.85 -13.16 1.34
N ALA A 117 7.04 -13.80 2.48
CA ALA A 117 6.08 -13.76 3.59
C ALA A 117 5.94 -12.36 4.18
N THR A 118 7.04 -11.60 4.25
CA THR A 118 7.02 -10.24 4.76
C THR A 118 6.26 -9.28 3.85
N VAL A 119 6.28 -9.49 2.54
CA VAL A 119 5.45 -8.71 1.60
C VAL A 119 3.98 -8.77 2.02
N SER A 120 3.46 -9.96 2.27
CA SER A 120 2.06 -10.14 2.69
C SER A 120 1.81 -9.61 4.11
N ALA A 121 2.74 -9.83 5.03
CA ALA A 121 2.65 -9.32 6.40
C ALA A 121 2.63 -7.79 6.44
N GLN A 122 3.41 -7.13 5.60
CA GLN A 122 3.42 -5.66 5.48
C GLN A 122 2.06 -5.13 5.00
N VAL A 123 1.45 -5.78 4.01
CA VAL A 123 0.11 -5.41 3.55
C VAL A 123 -0.90 -5.49 4.70
N ARG A 124 -0.89 -6.58 5.46
CA ARG A 124 -1.80 -6.76 6.61
C ARG A 124 -1.58 -5.69 7.68
N LEU A 125 -0.34 -5.42 8.01
CA LEU A 125 0.02 -4.42 9.02
C LEU A 125 -0.47 -3.03 8.61
N VAL A 126 -0.22 -2.61 7.39
CA VAL A 126 -0.63 -1.30 6.87
C VAL A 126 -2.16 -1.21 6.78
N ARG A 127 -2.81 -2.24 6.26
CA ARG A 127 -4.28 -2.34 6.20
C ARG A 127 -4.90 -2.14 7.60
N ASP A 128 -4.39 -2.85 8.58
CA ASP A 128 -4.94 -2.81 9.94
C ASP A 128 -4.68 -1.46 10.60
N ARG A 129 -3.52 -0.85 10.37
CA ARG A 129 -3.21 0.49 10.85
C ARG A 129 -4.14 1.54 10.25
N LEU A 130 -4.39 1.49 8.94
CA LEU A 130 -5.30 2.42 8.27
C LEU A 130 -6.73 2.29 8.82
N ALA A 131 -7.22 1.07 9.02
CA ALA A 131 -8.56 0.85 9.53
C ALA A 131 -8.75 1.39 10.95
N ARG A 132 -7.67 1.50 11.73
CA ARG A 132 -7.68 2.04 13.10
C ARG A 132 -7.26 3.49 13.19
N GLU A 133 -6.85 4.11 12.09
CA GLU A 133 -6.45 5.51 12.08
C GLU A 133 -7.62 6.38 12.53
N ALA A 134 -7.35 7.34 13.44
CA ALA A 134 -8.41 8.15 14.04
C ALA A 134 -9.33 8.82 13.01
N ASP A 135 -8.73 9.28 11.89
CA ASP A 135 -9.47 9.97 10.83
C ASP A 135 -10.36 9.02 10.01
N LEU A 136 -10.09 7.72 10.01
CA LEU A 136 -10.76 6.73 9.15
C LEU A 136 -11.63 5.76 9.91
N ALA A 137 -11.34 5.50 11.17
CA ALA A 137 -12.01 4.47 11.97
C ALA A 137 -13.52 4.63 12.04
N ALA A 138 -14.01 5.86 12.14
CA ALA A 138 -15.44 6.15 12.17
C ALA A 138 -16.13 5.78 10.85
N GLN A 139 -15.47 5.99 9.71
CA GLN A 139 -16.00 5.63 8.41
C GLN A 139 -16.06 4.10 8.23
N VAL A 140 -15.04 3.40 8.72
CA VAL A 140 -15.02 1.93 8.72
C VAL A 140 -16.15 1.38 9.60
N ALA A 141 -16.29 1.90 10.82
CA ALA A 141 -17.34 1.47 11.76
C ALA A 141 -18.75 1.73 11.22
N ALA A 142 -18.93 2.82 10.47
CA ALA A 142 -20.22 3.18 9.86
C ALA A 142 -20.53 2.38 8.58
N GLY A 143 -19.62 1.53 8.11
CA GLY A 143 -19.78 0.77 6.88
C GLY A 143 -19.64 1.61 5.60
N LYS A 144 -19.09 2.82 5.72
CA LYS A 144 -18.88 3.75 4.58
C LYS A 144 -17.53 3.57 3.91
N LEU A 145 -16.60 2.91 4.56
CA LEU A 145 -15.25 2.66 4.06
C LEU A 145 -14.87 1.21 4.31
N ALA A 146 -14.41 0.53 3.28
CA ALA A 146 -13.70 -0.75 3.40
C ALA A 146 -12.21 -0.52 3.17
N VAL A 147 -11.37 -1.11 4.02
CA VAL A 147 -9.92 -1.13 3.87
C VAL A 147 -9.50 -2.58 3.70
N VAL A 148 -8.98 -2.91 2.54
CA VAL A 148 -8.62 -4.29 2.19
C VAL A 148 -7.15 -4.37 1.77
N GLY A 149 -6.58 -5.57 1.88
CA GLY A 149 -5.24 -5.86 1.41
C GLY A 149 -5.28 -6.71 0.15
N ALA A 150 -4.33 -6.47 -0.74
CA ALA A 150 -4.14 -7.25 -1.95
C ALA A 150 -2.66 -7.35 -2.31
N ARG A 151 -2.33 -8.29 -3.15
CA ARG A 151 -0.98 -8.54 -3.61
C ARG A 151 -0.97 -8.84 -5.10
N TYR A 152 -0.06 -8.19 -5.82
CA TYR A 152 0.18 -8.40 -7.24
C TYR A 152 1.37 -9.33 -7.45
N GLU A 153 1.17 -10.36 -8.24
CA GLU A 153 2.24 -11.29 -8.62
C GLU A 153 2.81 -10.88 -9.98
N LEU A 154 4.13 -10.61 -10.02
CA LEU A 154 4.81 -10.18 -11.24
C LEU A 154 4.84 -11.26 -12.31
N ASN A 155 4.97 -12.52 -11.89
CA ASN A 155 5.08 -13.66 -12.82
C ASN A 155 3.75 -14.02 -13.49
N THR A 156 2.63 -13.86 -12.81
CA THR A 156 1.30 -14.18 -13.36
C THR A 156 0.55 -12.94 -13.83
N GLN A 157 0.95 -11.76 -13.36
CA GLN A 157 0.24 -10.49 -13.58
C GLN A 157 -1.18 -10.49 -13.01
N LEU A 158 -1.39 -11.26 -11.95
CA LEU A 158 -2.68 -11.33 -11.26
C LEU A 158 -2.60 -10.69 -9.89
N VAL A 159 -3.71 -10.09 -9.48
CA VAL A 159 -3.92 -9.58 -8.12
C VAL A 159 -4.77 -10.58 -7.36
N HIS A 160 -4.39 -10.86 -6.13
CA HIS A 160 -5.25 -11.62 -5.21
C HIS A 160 -5.40 -10.89 -3.89
N ARG A 161 -6.56 -11.07 -3.28
CA ARG A 161 -6.85 -10.47 -1.98
C ARG A 161 -6.05 -11.19 -0.89
N ILE A 162 -5.61 -10.42 0.10
CA ILE A 162 -4.98 -10.92 1.33
C ILE A 162 -6.00 -10.79 2.47
N ASP A 163 -6.21 -11.89 3.19
CA ASP A 163 -7.08 -11.93 4.37
C ASP A 163 -6.37 -11.47 5.65
#